data_b8c52d1af647e490b17016853f26187e
#
_entry.id   b8c52d1af647e490b17016853f26187e
#
_cell.length_a   1.000
_cell.length_b   1.000
_cell.length_c   1.000
_cell.angle_alpha   90.00
_cell.angle_beta   90.00
_cell.angle_gamma   90.00
#
_symmetry.space_group_name_H-M   'P 1'
#
loop_
_entity.id
_entity.type
_entity.pdbx_description
1 polymer ?
#
loop_
_entity_poly.entity_id
_entity_poly.type
_entity_poly.pdbx_seq_one_letter_code
_entity_poly.pdbx_strand_id
1 'polypeptide(L)'
;MTEISKKIAKDLLKIQAVFLSPDKPFTWASGIKSPVYCDNRLTLTAPEVRTDVENGLKALIEENYPDAEVLMGTSTAGIAHAAITAHLMGLPMGYVRSGNKDHGRQNRIEGKLEKGQKVVSFCVKKYFK
;
A
#
# COMPACT_ATOMS: atom_id res chain seq x y z
N MET A 1 -4.71 15.75 12.86
CA MET A 1 -3.59 15.10 12.13
C MET A 1 -2.56 14.65 13.16
N THR A 2 -2.25 13.36 13.18
CA THR A 2 -1.27 12.78 14.11
C THR A 2 0.16 13.20 13.76
N GLU A 3 1.10 13.04 14.68
CA GLU A 3 2.52 13.34 14.40
C GLU A 3 3.08 12.41 13.28
N ILE A 4 2.65 11.15 13.25
CA ILE A 4 3.01 10.20 12.19
C ILE A 4 2.52 10.70 10.82
N SER A 5 1.28 11.13 10.72
CA SER A 5 0.74 11.62 9.43
C SER A 5 1.43 12.89 8.94
N LYS A 6 1.81 13.80 9.86
CA LYS A 6 2.60 14.99 9.51
C LYS A 6 4.01 14.61 9.02
N LYS A 7 4.64 13.64 9.69
CA LYS A 7 5.97 13.16 9.32
C LYS A 7 5.95 12.55 7.92
N ILE A 8 5.02 11.62 7.66
CA ILE A 8 4.89 10.96 6.35
C ILE A 8 4.59 11.98 5.24
N ALA A 9 3.73 12.97 5.50
CA ALA A 9 3.46 14.03 4.52
C ALA A 9 4.73 14.83 4.15
N LYS A 10 5.56 15.17 5.13
CA LYS A 10 6.87 15.83 4.90
C LYS A 10 7.82 14.91 4.13
N ASP A 11 7.86 13.63 4.47
CA ASP A 11 8.71 12.64 3.80
C ASP A 11 8.34 12.48 2.33
N LEU A 12 7.05 12.43 2.00
CA LEU A 12 6.55 12.36 0.62
C LEU A 12 6.94 13.61 -0.19
N LEU A 13 6.89 14.78 0.42
CA LEU A 13 7.36 16.02 -0.20
C LEU A 13 8.88 16.01 -0.41
N LYS A 14 9.64 15.57 0.60
CA LYS A 14 11.11 15.49 0.56
C LYS A 14 11.61 14.61 -0.58
N ILE A 15 10.97 13.46 -0.83
CA ILE A 15 11.35 12.54 -1.91
C ILE A 15 10.69 12.88 -3.24
N GLN A 16 9.99 14.00 -3.32
CA GLN A 16 9.28 14.43 -4.53
C GLN A 16 8.25 13.42 -5.04
N ALA A 17 7.60 12.69 -4.13
CA ALA A 17 6.51 11.78 -4.45
C ALA A 17 5.19 12.51 -4.74
N VAL A 18 5.09 13.76 -4.30
CA VAL A 18 3.94 14.63 -4.54
C VAL A 18 4.27 15.61 -5.67
N PHE A 19 3.46 15.55 -6.72
CA PHE A 19 3.57 16.43 -7.89
C PHE A 19 2.45 17.46 -7.87
N LEU A 20 2.81 18.72 -7.99
CA LEU A 20 1.86 19.85 -8.03
C LEU A 20 1.91 20.48 -9.43
N SER A 21 0.76 20.59 -10.08
CA SER A 21 0.63 21.22 -11.40
C SER A 21 -0.71 21.96 -11.50
N PRO A 22 -0.84 23.13 -10.84
CA PRO A 22 -2.09 23.89 -10.81
C PRO A 22 -2.47 24.44 -12.19
N ASP A 23 -1.50 24.85 -13.01
CA ASP A 23 -1.76 25.43 -14.33
C ASP A 23 -2.05 24.39 -15.41
N LYS A 24 -1.51 23.17 -15.24
CA LYS A 24 -1.71 22.03 -16.13
C LYS A 24 -2.07 20.78 -15.32
N PRO A 25 -3.32 20.67 -14.86
CA PRO A 25 -3.74 19.59 -14.00
C PRO A 25 -3.51 18.22 -14.62
N PHE A 26 -3.16 17.25 -13.79
CA PHE A 26 -3.10 15.82 -14.18
C PHE A 26 -4.51 15.32 -14.50
N THR A 27 -4.65 14.60 -15.60
CA THR A 27 -5.90 13.90 -15.91
C THR A 27 -5.78 12.46 -15.43
N TRP A 28 -6.62 12.10 -14.49
CA TRP A 28 -6.67 10.76 -13.95
C TRP A 28 -7.36 9.80 -14.90
N ALA A 29 -7.21 8.47 -14.70
CA ALA A 29 -7.85 7.47 -15.55
C ALA A 29 -9.39 7.58 -15.56
N SER A 30 -9.97 8.18 -14.51
CA SER A 30 -11.41 8.50 -14.44
C SER A 30 -11.83 9.73 -15.26
N GLY A 31 -10.88 10.46 -15.85
CA GLY A 31 -11.11 11.74 -16.53
C GLY A 31 -11.11 12.96 -15.60
N ILE A 32 -11.01 12.77 -14.28
CA ILE A 32 -10.95 13.87 -13.32
C ILE A 32 -9.61 14.61 -13.47
N LYS A 33 -9.68 15.94 -13.51
CA LYS A 33 -8.51 16.81 -13.49
C LYS A 33 -8.15 17.16 -12.07
N SER A 34 -6.90 16.90 -11.69
CA SER A 34 -6.38 17.20 -10.35
C SER A 34 -5.08 17.98 -10.43
N PRO A 35 -4.91 19.06 -9.67
CA PRO A 35 -3.64 19.79 -9.59
C PRO A 35 -2.57 19.02 -8.81
N VAL A 36 -2.93 17.90 -8.18
CA VAL A 36 -2.03 17.09 -7.32
C VAL A 36 -2.02 15.65 -7.80
N TYR A 37 -0.85 15.07 -7.86
CA TYR A 37 -0.63 13.63 -8.03
C TYR A 37 0.38 13.14 -7.00
N CYS A 38 0.11 12.00 -6.35
CA CYS A 38 1.03 11.37 -5.42
C CYS A 38 1.38 9.96 -5.88
N ASP A 39 2.67 9.69 -6.06
CA ASP A 39 3.17 8.33 -6.35
C ASP A 39 3.78 7.71 -5.09
N ASN A 40 2.97 6.97 -4.34
CA ASN A 40 3.40 6.30 -3.12
C ASN A 40 4.46 5.21 -3.36
N ARG A 41 4.62 4.72 -4.60
CA ARG A 41 5.64 3.71 -4.94
C ARG A 41 7.06 4.25 -4.80
N LEU A 42 7.24 5.56 -4.90
CA LEU A 42 8.55 6.21 -4.72
C LEU A 42 9.09 6.05 -3.29
N THR A 43 8.23 5.79 -2.32
CA THR A 43 8.66 5.49 -0.94
C THR A 43 9.53 4.24 -0.87
N LEU A 44 9.31 3.27 -1.75
CA LEU A 44 10.05 2.01 -1.78
C LEU A 44 11.54 2.19 -2.10
N THR A 45 11.86 3.21 -2.88
CA THR A 45 13.25 3.52 -3.30
C THR A 45 13.97 4.49 -2.36
N ALA A 46 13.28 5.01 -1.34
CA ALA A 46 13.80 5.91 -0.32
C ALA A 46 13.82 5.18 1.05
N PRO A 47 14.93 4.53 1.45
CA PRO A 47 14.95 3.61 2.59
C PRO A 47 14.47 4.22 3.91
N GLU A 48 14.83 5.46 4.21
CA GLU A 48 14.39 6.16 5.44
C GLU A 48 12.87 6.38 5.42
N VAL A 49 12.35 6.93 4.32
CA VAL A 49 10.91 7.18 4.14
C VAL A 49 10.13 5.87 4.13
N ARG A 50 10.66 4.85 3.47
CA ARG A 50 10.09 3.50 3.50
C ARG A 50 9.95 2.99 4.93
N THR A 51 10.99 3.11 5.73
CA THR A 51 10.96 2.70 7.14
C THR A 51 9.89 3.44 7.92
N ASP A 52 9.74 4.73 7.72
CA ASP A 52 8.72 5.54 8.40
C ASP A 52 7.30 5.13 7.98
N VAL A 53 7.08 4.92 6.69
CA VAL A 53 5.78 4.47 6.14
C VAL A 53 5.40 3.09 6.70
N GLU A 54 6.32 2.14 6.65
CA GLU A 54 6.03 0.76 7.07
C GLU A 54 5.84 0.65 8.59
N ASN A 55 6.59 1.40 9.39
CA ASN A 55 6.35 1.51 10.83
C ASN A 55 5.01 2.21 11.13
N GLY A 56 4.64 3.21 10.36
CA GLY A 56 3.32 3.85 10.47
C GLY A 56 2.18 2.89 10.16
N LEU A 57 2.31 2.08 9.11
CA LEU A 57 1.34 1.04 8.76
C LEU A 57 1.24 -0.05 9.84
N LYS A 58 2.39 -0.49 10.36
CA LYS A 58 2.44 -1.42 11.49
C LYS A 58 1.68 -0.86 12.69
N ALA A 59 1.96 0.38 13.11
CA ALA A 59 1.29 1.01 14.24
C ALA A 59 -0.22 1.10 14.05
N LEU A 60 -0.69 1.45 12.85
CA LEU A 60 -2.11 1.49 12.52
C LEU A 60 -2.78 0.12 12.62
N ILE A 61 -2.09 -0.94 12.21
CA ILE A 61 -2.63 -2.31 12.30
C ILE A 61 -2.68 -2.74 13.76
N GLU A 62 -1.63 -2.52 14.53
CA GLU A 62 -1.58 -2.87 15.95
C GLU A 62 -2.66 -2.14 16.77
N GLU A 63 -2.96 -0.89 16.43
CA GLU A 63 -3.99 -0.10 17.10
C GLU A 63 -5.41 -0.51 16.72
N ASN A 64 -5.67 -0.76 15.44
CA ASN A 64 -7.04 -0.95 14.93
C ASN A 64 -7.41 -2.41 14.68
N TYR A 65 -6.41 -3.27 14.45
CA TYR A 65 -6.57 -4.69 14.12
C TYR A 65 -5.56 -5.55 14.86
N PRO A 66 -5.55 -5.50 16.22
CA PRO A 66 -4.53 -6.19 17.03
C PRO A 66 -4.56 -7.70 16.91
N ASP A 67 -5.66 -8.24 16.39
CA ASP A 67 -5.89 -9.66 16.16
C ASP A 67 -5.66 -10.10 14.70
N ALA A 68 -5.01 -9.26 13.90
CA ALA A 68 -4.63 -9.61 12.53
C ALA A 68 -3.70 -10.83 12.50
N GLU A 69 -4.03 -11.81 11.68
CA GLU A 69 -3.29 -13.08 11.57
C GLU A 69 -2.47 -13.18 10.29
N VAL A 70 -2.91 -12.49 9.23
CA VAL A 70 -2.27 -12.51 7.91
C VAL A 70 -2.36 -11.14 7.26
N LEU A 71 -1.29 -10.70 6.61
CA LEU A 71 -1.31 -9.50 5.78
C LEU A 71 -1.32 -9.88 4.30
N MET A 72 -2.20 -9.24 3.53
CA MET A 72 -2.36 -9.50 2.09
C MET A 72 -2.15 -8.22 1.30
N GLY A 73 -1.31 -8.28 0.27
CA GLY A 73 -1.15 -7.18 -0.68
C GLY A 73 -2.02 -7.36 -1.91
N THR A 74 -2.59 -6.29 -2.44
CA THR A 74 -3.21 -6.34 -3.77
C THR A 74 -2.16 -6.02 -4.83
N SER A 75 -2.08 -6.82 -5.88
CA SER A 75 -1.13 -6.58 -6.96
C SER A 75 -1.48 -5.30 -7.73
N THR A 76 -0.49 -4.51 -8.07
CA THR A 76 0.91 -4.77 -7.83
C THR A 76 1.44 -3.96 -6.64
N ALA A 77 0.95 -2.73 -6.47
CA ALA A 77 1.53 -1.73 -5.57
C ALA A 77 1.39 -2.07 -4.06
N GLY A 78 0.38 -2.87 -3.68
CA GLY A 78 0.19 -3.29 -2.30
C GLY A 78 1.13 -4.41 -1.82
N ILE A 79 1.77 -5.12 -2.74
CA ILE A 79 2.57 -6.32 -2.41
C ILE A 79 3.77 -5.96 -1.53
N ALA A 80 4.57 -4.99 -1.95
CA ALA A 80 5.79 -4.62 -1.24
C ALA A 80 5.50 -4.08 0.17
N HIS A 81 4.51 -3.21 0.31
CA HIS A 81 4.10 -2.66 1.60
C HIS A 81 3.59 -3.76 2.54
N ALA A 82 2.75 -4.68 2.04
CA ALA A 82 2.30 -5.82 2.84
C ALA A 82 3.47 -6.71 3.29
N ALA A 83 4.43 -6.98 2.40
CA ALA A 83 5.57 -7.83 2.71
C ALA A 83 6.48 -7.24 3.80
N ILE A 84 6.82 -5.96 3.68
CA ILE A 84 7.70 -5.30 4.64
C ILE A 84 7.00 -5.15 5.99
N THR A 85 5.73 -4.72 5.99
CA THR A 85 4.96 -4.59 7.23
C THR A 85 4.78 -5.95 7.92
N ALA A 86 4.48 -7.00 7.18
CA ALA A 86 4.37 -8.35 7.73
C ALA A 86 5.69 -8.83 8.34
N HIS A 87 6.82 -8.54 7.69
CA HIS A 87 8.15 -8.83 8.24
C HIS A 87 8.37 -8.11 9.57
N LEU A 88 8.05 -6.83 9.67
CA LEU A 88 8.17 -6.04 10.90
C LEU A 88 7.25 -6.56 12.03
N MET A 89 6.11 -7.13 11.69
CA MET A 89 5.14 -7.67 12.65
C MET A 89 5.34 -9.16 12.96
N GLY A 90 6.21 -9.85 12.21
CA GLY A 90 6.37 -11.30 12.32
C GLY A 90 5.13 -12.09 11.88
N LEU A 91 4.33 -11.54 10.96
CA LEU A 91 3.10 -12.14 10.45
C LEU A 91 3.30 -12.79 9.08
N PRO A 92 2.53 -13.87 8.78
CA PRO A 92 2.46 -14.40 7.42
C PRO A 92 1.91 -13.36 6.45
N MET A 93 2.33 -13.44 5.19
CA MET A 93 1.80 -12.60 4.12
C MET A 93 1.56 -13.38 2.84
N GLY A 94 0.72 -12.85 2.01
CA GLY A 94 0.49 -13.26 0.64
C GLY A 94 0.01 -12.07 -0.19
N TYR A 95 -0.45 -12.33 -1.41
CA TYR A 95 -1.01 -11.26 -2.22
C TYR A 95 -2.12 -11.73 -3.16
N VAL A 96 -2.96 -10.81 -3.56
CA VAL A 96 -4.06 -11.03 -4.49
C VAL A 96 -3.68 -10.52 -5.87
N ARG A 97 -3.82 -11.36 -6.87
CA ARG A 97 -3.55 -11.01 -8.28
C ARG A 97 -4.70 -10.24 -8.90
N SER A 98 -4.38 -9.39 -9.87
CA SER A 98 -5.37 -8.60 -10.61
C SER A 98 -6.14 -9.41 -11.67
N GLY A 99 -5.65 -10.59 -12.06
CA GLY A 99 -6.26 -11.45 -13.06
C GLY A 99 -6.11 -12.94 -12.77
N ASN A 100 -6.82 -13.79 -13.52
CA ASN A 100 -6.68 -15.23 -13.43
C ASN A 100 -5.38 -15.70 -14.14
N LYS A 101 -4.81 -16.83 -13.71
CA LYS A 101 -3.78 -17.52 -14.49
C LYS A 101 -4.45 -18.16 -15.71
N ASP A 102 -3.88 -17.97 -16.90
CA ASP A 102 -4.36 -18.60 -18.14
C ASP A 102 -4.15 -20.12 -18.12
N HIS A 103 -3.22 -20.61 -17.30
CA HIS A 103 -2.92 -22.03 -17.13
C HIS A 103 -2.72 -22.37 -15.65
N GLY A 104 -3.40 -23.42 -15.16
CA GLY A 104 -3.28 -23.95 -13.83
C GLY A 104 -4.40 -23.58 -12.86
N ARG A 105 -4.10 -23.51 -11.56
CA ARG A 105 -5.09 -23.16 -10.52
C ARG A 105 -5.67 -21.78 -10.76
N GLN A 106 -6.97 -21.68 -10.90
CA GLN A 106 -7.71 -20.41 -11.04
C GLN A 106 -7.72 -19.57 -9.77
N ASN A 107 -6.73 -19.74 -8.89
CA ASN A 107 -6.64 -19.06 -7.63
C ASN A 107 -5.99 -17.68 -7.83
N ARG A 108 -6.68 -16.63 -7.37
CA ARG A 108 -6.14 -15.27 -7.34
C ARG A 108 -5.21 -14.99 -6.18
N ILE A 109 -5.16 -15.87 -5.19
CA ILE A 109 -4.36 -15.71 -3.98
C ILE A 109 -3.03 -16.44 -4.18
N GLU A 110 -1.95 -15.71 -3.97
CA GLU A 110 -0.60 -16.26 -3.88
C GLU A 110 -0.16 -16.25 -2.41
N GLY A 111 0.25 -17.41 -1.93
CA GLY A 111 0.46 -17.71 -0.52
C GLY A 111 -0.64 -18.62 0.02
N LYS A 112 -0.60 -18.88 1.32
CA LYS A 112 -1.58 -19.72 2.01
C LYS A 112 -2.52 -18.85 2.83
N LEU A 113 -3.80 -18.98 2.59
CA LEU A 113 -4.86 -18.34 3.36
C LEU A 113 -5.89 -19.39 3.75
N GLU A 114 -6.24 -19.45 5.03
CA GLU A 114 -7.21 -20.41 5.56
C GLU A 114 -8.52 -19.72 5.90
N LYS A 115 -9.62 -20.46 5.76
CA LYS A 115 -10.95 -19.96 6.09
C LYS A 115 -11.02 -19.57 7.57
N GLY A 116 -11.53 -18.38 7.84
CA GLY A 116 -11.71 -17.86 9.20
C GLY A 116 -10.55 -17.03 9.73
N GLN A 117 -9.40 -16.98 9.02
CA GLN A 117 -8.31 -16.11 9.42
C GLN A 117 -8.69 -14.62 9.30
N LYS A 118 -8.18 -13.83 10.24
CA LYS A 118 -8.33 -12.37 10.24
C LYS A 118 -7.24 -11.74 9.37
N VAL A 119 -7.67 -11.11 8.30
CA VAL A 119 -6.81 -10.59 7.24
C VAL A 119 -6.85 -9.08 7.19
N VAL A 120 -5.70 -8.44 7.17
CA VAL A 120 -5.56 -7.03 6.78
C VAL A 120 -5.04 -6.94 5.35
N SER A 121 -5.75 -6.22 4.49
CA SER A 121 -5.38 -6.07 3.09
C SER A 121 -4.84 -4.68 2.78
N PHE A 122 -3.69 -4.66 2.14
CA PHE A 122 -3.04 -3.46 1.60
C PHE A 122 -3.50 -3.22 0.18
N CYS A 123 -4.45 -2.31 0.03
CA CYS A 123 -4.96 -1.90 -1.27
C CYS A 123 -4.42 -0.51 -1.61
N VAL A 124 -3.40 -0.44 -2.44
CA VAL A 124 -3.02 0.82 -3.06
C VAL A 124 -3.96 1.04 -4.24
N LYS A 125 -5.12 1.64 -3.96
CA LYS A 125 -6.00 2.07 -5.04
C LYS A 125 -5.26 3.12 -5.88
N LYS A 126 -5.08 2.84 -7.16
CA LYS A 126 -5.20 3.90 -8.12
C LYS A 126 -6.66 4.39 -7.96
N TYR A 127 -6.82 5.44 -7.15
CA TYR A 127 -8.09 6.12 -7.17
C TYR A 127 -8.30 6.50 -8.61
N PHE A 128 -9.26 5.80 -9.21
CA PHE A 128 -9.86 6.32 -10.45
C PHE A 128 -10.30 5.15 -11.32
N LYS A 129 -11.46 4.70 -11.00
CA LYS A 129 -12.48 4.37 -11.97
C LYS A 129 -13.66 5.26 -11.67
#